data_2f2a7f0f6ffce380778b6d1475e060ce
#
_entry.id   2f2a7f0f6ffce380778b6d1475e060ce
#
_cell.length_a   1.000
_cell.length_b   1.000
_cell.length_c   1.000
_cell.angle_alpha   90.00
_cell.angle_beta   90.00
_cell.angle_gamma   90.00
#
_symmetry.space_group_name_H-M   'P 1'
#
loop_
_entity.id
_entity.type
_entity.pdbx_description
1 polymer ?
#
loop_
_entity_poly.entity_id
_entity_poly.type
_entity_poly.pdbx_seq_one_letter_code
_entity_poly.pdbx_strand_id
1 'polypeptide(L)'
;MTIRPGRLRHSVALRLTTDLLYAKSESKERCLEVIPLNHMRLAVLLLAFTSLLGPQAKSQATSAASAQAPHPWDQNPDGMRIYIWAGLKSHFPGQHDYPQFLADWSKILTEHGAVVDGALHAPRAVDLEHADVVIIYKGDAGYLSDEEKDALGTYIKRGGGLVSIHDSLCGPDPAYFATLVGGAKKHGEVNYTLGAPIPYTVVDTANPIMKSMSNITIFDEAFYNMTWAQNPSVHILATTVIPGTPSAGAHKGEVVPQIWTYEHTLPGGEPARAFVWMQGHEYANFGNYQIQQMLLRGIAWAGKKPVDTLVDYVPSQPSRTQPPAVNK
;
A
#
# COMPACT_ATOMS: atom_id res chain seq x y z
N MET A 1 -55.56 27.45 -49.02
CA MET A 1 -54.96 28.77 -49.21
C MET A 1 -53.48 28.68 -48.92
N THR A 2 -52.72 28.69 -49.96
CA THR A 2 -51.27 28.49 -50.07
C THR A 2 -50.53 29.72 -49.71
N ILE A 3 -49.44 29.66 -48.92
CA ILE A 3 -48.27 30.51 -49.11
C ILE A 3 -47.07 29.84 -48.41
N ARG A 4 -46.03 29.45 -49.13
CA ARG A 4 -44.61 29.34 -48.86
C ARG A 4 -43.94 30.63 -49.37
N PRO A 5 -42.60 30.85 -49.21
CA PRO A 5 -41.53 30.46 -48.31
C PRO A 5 -40.65 31.69 -47.94
N GLY A 6 -39.71 31.49 -47.03
CA GLY A 6 -38.62 32.46 -46.82
C GLY A 6 -37.35 31.76 -46.27
N ARG A 7 -36.37 31.52 -47.14
CA ARG A 7 -34.98 31.17 -46.79
C ARG A 7 -34.26 32.43 -46.33
N LEU A 8 -33.38 32.29 -45.32
CA LEU A 8 -32.09 32.98 -45.34
C LEU A 8 -31.08 32.21 -44.49
N ARG A 9 -29.98 31.89 -45.14
CA ARG A 9 -28.75 31.27 -44.64
C ARG A 9 -27.98 32.27 -43.76
N HIS A 10 -27.23 31.81 -42.76
CA HIS A 10 -25.78 32.05 -42.69
C HIS A 10 -25.16 31.14 -41.62
N SER A 11 -24.35 30.22 -42.11
CA SER A 11 -23.39 29.42 -41.41
C SER A 11 -22.23 30.29 -40.93
N VAL A 12 -21.81 30.14 -39.68
CA VAL A 12 -20.43 30.37 -39.28
C VAL A 12 -19.99 29.18 -38.43
N ALA A 13 -19.29 28.29 -39.07
CA ALA A 13 -18.58 27.21 -38.42
C ALA A 13 -17.24 27.78 -37.92
N LEU A 14 -17.09 27.93 -36.63
CA LEU A 14 -15.80 28.20 -36.02
C LEU A 14 -15.15 26.86 -35.65
N ARG A 15 -14.26 26.38 -36.50
CA ARG A 15 -13.33 25.29 -36.17
C ARG A 15 -12.21 25.87 -35.30
N LEU A 16 -12.17 25.49 -34.05
CA LEU A 16 -10.99 25.62 -33.21
C LEU A 16 -10.27 24.27 -33.24
N THR A 17 -9.27 24.19 -34.11
CA THR A 17 -8.23 23.14 -34.06
C THR A 17 -7.22 23.55 -33.00
N THR A 18 -7.21 22.84 -31.89
CA THR A 18 -6.11 22.89 -30.94
C THR A 18 -5.17 21.74 -31.24
N ASP A 19 -4.15 22.03 -32.06
CA ASP A 19 -2.98 21.18 -32.19
C ASP A 19 -2.15 21.32 -30.92
N LEU A 20 -2.20 20.33 -30.03
CA LEU A 20 -1.22 20.19 -28.96
C LEU A 20 0.00 19.48 -29.53
N LEU A 21 1.04 20.27 -29.79
CA LEU A 21 2.38 19.80 -30.14
C LEU A 21 2.96 18.99 -28.97
N TYR A 22 3.07 17.70 -29.15
CA TYR A 22 3.83 16.81 -28.30
C TYR A 22 5.32 17.02 -28.62
N ALA A 23 6.03 17.77 -27.79
CA ALA A 23 7.46 17.95 -27.92
C ALA A 23 8.17 16.66 -27.51
N LYS A 24 8.67 15.94 -28.51
CA LYS A 24 9.57 14.80 -28.35
C LYS A 24 10.95 15.33 -27.93
N SER A 25 11.33 15.18 -26.66
CA SER A 25 12.67 15.43 -26.17
C SER A 25 13.57 14.26 -26.56
N GLU A 26 14.34 14.41 -27.61
CA GLU A 26 15.47 13.54 -27.91
C GLU A 26 16.65 13.95 -27.01
N SER A 27 16.93 13.15 -25.97
CA SER A 27 18.17 13.26 -25.22
C SER A 27 19.30 12.59 -26.00
N LYS A 28 20.21 13.39 -26.53
CA LYS A 28 21.48 12.93 -27.08
C LYS A 28 22.33 12.34 -25.97
N GLU A 29 22.57 11.05 -26.04
CA GLU A 29 23.63 10.38 -25.29
C GLU A 29 25.00 10.97 -25.71
N ARG A 30 25.69 11.58 -24.76
CA ARG A 30 27.12 11.87 -24.90
C ARG A 30 27.91 10.72 -24.33
N CYS A 31 28.55 9.96 -25.19
CA CYS A 31 29.62 9.04 -24.82
C CYS A 31 30.73 9.80 -24.09
N LEU A 32 30.95 9.41 -22.82
CA LEU A 32 32.18 9.78 -22.11
C LEU A 32 33.23 8.71 -22.40
N GLU A 33 34.26 9.11 -23.08
CA GLU A 33 35.46 8.30 -23.33
C GLU A 33 36.13 7.94 -22.01
N VAL A 34 36.40 6.66 -21.83
CA VAL A 34 37.15 6.10 -20.70
C VAL A 34 38.64 6.30 -21.00
N ILE A 35 39.33 7.12 -20.20
CA ILE A 35 40.80 7.27 -20.23
C ILE A 35 41.39 6.13 -19.39
N PRO A 36 42.32 5.32 -19.92
CA PRO A 36 42.98 4.28 -19.16
C PRO A 36 44.08 4.87 -18.24
N LEU A 37 43.94 4.66 -16.93
CA LEU A 37 45.00 4.97 -15.96
C LEU A 37 46.08 3.89 -16.00
N ASN A 38 47.26 4.29 -16.45
CA ASN A 38 48.47 3.51 -16.40
C ASN A 38 49.03 3.38 -14.97
N HIS A 39 49.61 2.25 -14.74
CA HIS A 39 50.32 1.73 -13.58
C HIS A 39 51.20 2.77 -12.84
N MET A 40 50.92 2.94 -11.53
CA MET A 40 51.89 3.53 -10.60
C MET A 40 52.26 2.45 -9.56
N ARG A 41 53.48 1.96 -9.67
CA ARG A 41 54.10 1.02 -8.73
C ARG A 41 54.38 1.77 -7.42
N LEU A 42 53.78 1.35 -6.32
CA LEU A 42 54.13 1.84 -4.98
C LEU A 42 54.98 0.80 -4.28
N ALA A 43 56.23 1.21 -3.94
CA ALA A 43 57.19 0.42 -3.20
C ALA A 43 56.79 0.29 -1.75
N VAL A 44 56.75 -0.95 -1.22
CA VAL A 44 56.50 -1.25 0.17
C VAL A 44 57.82 -1.16 0.94
N LEU A 45 57.92 -0.20 1.86
CA LEU A 45 58.99 -0.10 2.83
C LEU A 45 58.60 -0.92 4.08
N LEU A 46 59.25 -2.07 4.29
CA LEU A 46 59.15 -2.85 5.54
C LEU A 46 60.02 -2.18 6.61
N LEU A 47 59.40 -1.61 7.64
CA LEU A 47 60.04 -1.25 8.90
C LEU A 47 59.68 -2.27 9.96
N ALA A 48 60.63 -3.11 10.32
CA ALA A 48 60.53 -4.03 11.43
C ALA A 48 60.66 -3.27 12.76
N PHE A 49 59.55 -3.25 13.53
CA PHE A 49 59.55 -2.82 14.95
C PHE A 49 59.45 -4.07 15.81
N THR A 50 60.56 -4.41 16.47
CA THR A 50 60.58 -5.36 17.58
C THR A 50 60.10 -4.64 18.84
N SER A 51 58.89 -4.97 19.30
CA SER A 51 58.36 -4.45 20.53
C SER A 51 58.32 -5.57 21.61
N LEU A 52 58.93 -5.22 22.74
CA LEU A 52 58.93 -5.99 23.97
C LEU A 52 57.53 -6.41 24.41
N LEU A 53 57.35 -7.71 24.67
CA LEU A 53 56.17 -8.27 25.31
C LEU A 53 56.27 -8.02 26.82
N GLY A 54 55.45 -7.09 27.36
CA GLY A 54 55.06 -7.07 28.74
C GLY A 54 53.70 -7.71 28.92
N PRO A 55 53.40 -8.40 30.02
CA PRO A 55 52.11 -9.01 30.24
C PRO A 55 51.06 -7.94 30.49
N GLN A 56 50.19 -7.70 29.47
CA GLN A 56 49.01 -6.88 29.66
C GLN A 56 47.94 -7.68 30.39
N ALA A 57 47.63 -7.27 31.60
CA ALA A 57 46.44 -7.68 32.32
C ALA A 57 45.20 -7.29 31.48
N LYS A 58 44.46 -8.29 31.03
CA LYS A 58 43.15 -8.07 30.37
C LYS A 58 42.17 -7.56 31.43
N SER A 59 42.04 -6.26 31.53
CA SER A 59 40.88 -5.65 32.17
C SER A 59 39.66 -5.97 31.30
N GLN A 60 38.89 -6.98 31.70
CA GLN A 60 37.53 -7.16 31.18
C GLN A 60 36.68 -6.03 31.77
N ALA A 61 36.65 -4.89 31.05
CA ALA A 61 35.57 -3.94 31.21
C ALA A 61 34.33 -4.61 30.67
N THR A 62 33.54 -5.25 31.52
CA THR A 62 32.14 -5.56 31.25
C THR A 62 31.44 -4.23 31.04
N SER A 63 31.36 -3.80 29.81
CA SER A 63 30.42 -2.77 29.39
C SER A 63 29.04 -3.33 29.67
N ALA A 64 28.50 -3.03 30.87
CA ALA A 64 27.07 -3.09 31.07
C ALA A 64 26.47 -2.09 30.06
N ALA A 65 26.01 -2.60 28.92
CA ALA A 65 25.15 -1.83 28.04
C ALA A 65 24.01 -1.35 28.95
N SER A 66 24.00 -0.06 29.27
CA SER A 66 22.87 0.55 29.95
C SER A 66 21.70 0.31 29.02
N ALA A 67 20.76 -0.54 29.39
CA ALA A 67 19.53 -0.71 28.68
C ALA A 67 18.89 0.69 28.59
N GLN A 68 18.99 1.29 27.44
CA GLN A 68 18.40 2.59 27.19
C GLN A 68 16.89 2.42 27.37
N ALA A 69 16.28 3.27 28.18
CA ALA A 69 14.85 3.20 28.41
C ALA A 69 14.15 3.28 27.02
N PRO A 70 13.17 2.41 26.73
CA PRO A 70 12.51 2.41 25.45
C PRO A 70 11.98 3.82 25.14
N HIS A 71 12.27 4.29 23.94
CA HIS A 71 11.75 5.57 23.47
C HIS A 71 10.23 5.43 23.27
N PRO A 72 9.40 6.47 23.51
CA PRO A 72 7.96 6.40 23.30
C PRO A 72 7.52 5.96 21.89
N TRP A 73 8.44 6.03 20.92
CA TRP A 73 8.22 5.66 19.53
C TRP A 73 8.86 4.30 19.16
N ASP A 74 9.40 3.56 20.12
CA ASP A 74 9.94 2.23 19.86
C ASP A 74 8.79 1.28 19.54
N GLN A 75 8.98 0.47 18.50
CA GLN A 75 7.99 -0.51 18.09
C GLN A 75 7.89 -1.62 19.13
N ASN A 76 6.68 -2.14 19.34
CA ASN A 76 6.43 -3.29 20.17
C ASN A 76 7.08 -4.56 19.56
N PRO A 77 8.11 -5.18 20.20
CA PRO A 77 8.82 -6.33 19.62
C PRO A 77 7.92 -7.56 19.40
N ASP A 78 6.84 -7.67 20.18
CA ASP A 78 5.86 -8.77 20.09
C ASP A 78 4.66 -8.41 19.20
N GLY A 79 4.70 -7.24 18.57
CA GLY A 79 3.65 -6.73 17.71
C GLY A 79 3.54 -7.50 16.39
N MET A 80 2.38 -7.39 15.76
CA MET A 80 2.17 -7.88 14.41
C MET A 80 3.12 -7.19 13.44
N ARG A 81 3.82 -7.95 12.60
CA ARG A 81 4.81 -7.45 11.64
C ARG A 81 4.12 -7.07 10.33
N ILE A 82 4.16 -5.79 10.02
CA ILE A 82 3.47 -5.22 8.85
C ILE A 82 4.50 -4.58 7.93
N TYR A 83 4.47 -4.97 6.66
CA TYR A 83 5.23 -4.30 5.60
C TYR A 83 4.31 -3.43 4.75
N ILE A 84 4.62 -2.14 4.58
CA ILE A 84 3.86 -1.22 3.74
C ILE A 84 4.59 -1.03 2.42
N TRP A 85 4.00 -1.54 1.34
CA TRP A 85 4.42 -1.21 -0.01
C TRP A 85 3.61 -0.02 -0.52
N ALA A 86 4.17 1.16 -0.45
CA ALA A 86 3.59 2.39 -0.98
C ALA A 86 4.12 2.71 -2.38
N GLY A 87 3.37 3.51 -3.13
CA GLY A 87 3.79 4.00 -4.44
C GLY A 87 4.54 5.33 -4.39
N LEU A 88 5.05 5.75 -5.55
CA LEU A 88 5.48 7.11 -5.74
C LEU A 88 4.27 8.02 -5.91
N LYS A 89 4.41 9.28 -5.47
CA LYS A 89 3.36 10.29 -5.64
C LYS A 89 2.95 10.42 -7.10
N SER A 90 1.64 10.36 -7.34
CA SER A 90 1.01 10.64 -8.63
C SER A 90 -0.23 11.51 -8.44
N HIS A 91 -0.78 12.02 -9.52
CA HIS A 91 -1.95 12.91 -9.52
C HIS A 91 -1.73 14.24 -8.77
N PHE A 92 -2.83 14.96 -8.48
CA PHE A 92 -2.79 16.26 -7.81
C PHE A 92 -2.52 16.14 -6.30
N PRO A 93 -2.19 17.24 -5.60
CA PRO A 93 -2.12 17.25 -4.14
C PRO A 93 -3.41 16.71 -3.52
N GLY A 94 -3.28 15.85 -2.52
CA GLY A 94 -4.43 15.19 -1.88
C GLY A 94 -4.90 13.90 -2.56
N GLN A 95 -4.39 13.61 -3.76
CA GLN A 95 -4.73 12.40 -4.53
C GLN A 95 -3.51 11.51 -4.66
N HIS A 96 -3.66 10.17 -4.51
CA HIS A 96 -2.55 9.22 -4.60
C HIS A 96 -1.31 9.64 -3.79
N ASP A 97 -1.53 10.13 -2.57
CA ASP A 97 -0.45 10.55 -1.67
C ASP A 97 0.20 9.32 -0.99
N TYR A 98 0.67 8.37 -1.81
CA TYR A 98 1.25 7.11 -1.36
C TYR A 98 2.44 7.27 -0.40
N PRO A 99 3.41 8.20 -0.63
CA PRO A 99 4.49 8.43 0.33
C PRO A 99 3.99 8.97 1.68
N GLN A 100 2.95 9.80 1.66
CA GLN A 100 2.32 10.31 2.89
C GLN A 100 1.65 9.17 3.67
N PHE A 101 1.00 8.24 2.96
CA PHE A 101 0.44 7.05 3.58
C PHE A 101 1.51 6.22 4.30
N LEU A 102 2.66 5.98 3.68
CA LEU A 102 3.76 5.26 4.32
C LEU A 102 4.16 5.93 5.63
N ALA A 103 4.30 7.25 5.64
CA ALA A 103 4.68 8.00 6.83
C ALA A 103 3.60 7.95 7.93
N ASP A 104 2.35 8.29 7.58
CA ASP A 104 1.26 8.39 8.54
C ASP A 104 0.84 7.03 9.08
N TRP A 105 0.71 6.03 8.21
CA TRP A 105 0.28 4.69 8.62
C TRP A 105 1.37 3.89 9.32
N SER A 106 2.65 4.14 9.06
CA SER A 106 3.73 3.62 9.90
C SER A 106 3.57 4.11 11.33
N LYS A 107 3.28 5.40 11.52
CA LYS A 107 3.02 5.98 12.84
C LYS A 107 1.77 5.38 13.48
N ILE A 108 0.63 5.42 12.77
CA ILE A 108 -0.66 4.91 13.28
C ILE A 108 -0.51 3.45 13.72
N LEU A 109 0.01 2.59 12.85
CA LEU A 109 0.14 1.16 13.15
C LEU A 109 1.11 0.90 14.32
N THR A 110 2.20 1.65 14.43
CA THR A 110 3.12 1.56 15.58
C THR A 110 2.43 1.97 16.88
N GLU A 111 1.64 3.04 16.85
CA GLU A 111 0.83 3.49 18.01
C GLU A 111 -0.24 2.46 18.40
N HIS A 112 -0.68 1.64 17.45
CA HIS A 112 -1.58 0.50 17.64
C HIS A 112 -0.85 -0.84 17.87
N GLY A 113 0.44 -0.80 18.20
CA GLY A 113 1.22 -1.95 18.67
C GLY A 113 1.78 -2.86 17.59
N ALA A 114 1.81 -2.45 16.34
CA ALA A 114 2.46 -3.20 15.28
C ALA A 114 3.98 -2.91 15.21
N VAL A 115 4.72 -3.84 14.60
CA VAL A 115 6.09 -3.63 14.11
C VAL A 115 6.01 -3.32 12.62
N VAL A 116 6.39 -2.12 12.22
CA VAL A 116 6.16 -1.63 10.86
C VAL A 116 7.46 -1.38 10.12
N ASP A 117 7.54 -1.90 8.91
CA ASP A 117 8.55 -1.58 7.91
C ASP A 117 7.85 -1.24 6.59
N GLY A 118 8.58 -0.72 5.60
CA GLY A 118 7.98 -0.40 4.31
C GLY A 118 8.90 0.37 3.38
N ALA A 119 8.49 0.44 2.11
CA ALA A 119 9.23 1.13 1.06
C ALA A 119 8.30 1.63 -0.06
N LEU A 120 8.86 2.51 -0.92
CA LEU A 120 8.21 3.00 -2.14
C LEU A 120 8.46 2.11 -3.37
N HIS A 121 9.07 0.96 -3.18
CA HIS A 121 9.30 -0.07 -4.20
C HIS A 121 8.70 -1.40 -3.76
N ALA A 122 8.56 -2.34 -4.69
CA ALA A 122 8.07 -3.67 -4.37
C ALA A 122 8.94 -4.37 -3.32
N PRO A 123 8.32 -5.12 -2.39
CA PRO A 123 9.07 -5.85 -1.38
C PRO A 123 9.89 -6.98 -2.01
N ARG A 124 11.12 -7.13 -1.53
CA ARG A 124 11.98 -8.27 -1.84
C ARG A 124 11.64 -9.45 -0.94
N ALA A 125 12.09 -10.64 -1.29
CA ALA A 125 11.87 -11.83 -0.48
C ALA A 125 12.32 -11.65 0.98
N VAL A 126 13.47 -10.97 1.20
CA VAL A 126 14.01 -10.71 2.56
C VAL A 126 13.11 -9.76 3.36
N ASP A 127 12.48 -8.80 2.71
CA ASP A 127 11.56 -7.86 3.36
C ASP A 127 10.28 -8.55 3.83
N LEU A 128 9.91 -9.64 3.14
CA LEU A 128 8.71 -10.43 3.42
C LEU A 128 8.93 -11.58 4.40
N GLU A 129 10.17 -11.96 4.70
CA GLU A 129 10.52 -13.18 5.45
C GLU A 129 9.74 -13.30 6.77
N HIS A 130 9.58 -12.21 7.47
CA HIS A 130 8.92 -12.16 8.78
C HIS A 130 7.60 -11.36 8.80
N ALA A 131 7.14 -10.85 7.66
CA ALA A 131 5.91 -10.07 7.62
C ALA A 131 4.67 -10.97 7.84
N ASP A 132 3.77 -10.56 8.73
CA ASP A 132 2.45 -11.17 8.89
C ASP A 132 1.48 -10.62 7.84
N VAL A 133 1.59 -9.30 7.53
CA VAL A 133 0.73 -8.60 6.57
C VAL A 133 1.56 -7.69 5.66
N VAL A 134 1.24 -7.70 4.38
CA VAL A 134 1.69 -6.70 3.40
C VAL A 134 0.51 -5.79 3.08
N ILE A 135 0.66 -4.50 3.32
CA ILE A 135 -0.28 -3.46 2.87
C ILE A 135 0.24 -2.90 1.56
N ILE A 136 -0.59 -2.92 0.52
CA ILE A 136 -0.25 -2.39 -0.79
C ILE A 136 -1.12 -1.16 -1.04
N TYR A 137 -0.51 0.02 -1.07
CA TYR A 137 -1.14 1.27 -1.48
C TYR A 137 -0.25 2.01 -2.47
N LYS A 138 -0.41 1.65 -3.74
CA LYS A 138 0.30 2.25 -4.88
C LYS A 138 -0.52 2.11 -6.15
N GLY A 139 -0.28 2.94 -7.15
CA GLY A 139 -0.87 2.74 -8.48
C GLY A 139 -0.30 1.49 -9.16
N ASP A 140 -1.18 0.71 -9.77
CA ASP A 140 -0.82 -0.40 -10.65
C ASP A 140 0.12 -1.45 -10.01
N ALA A 141 -0.24 -1.97 -8.84
CA ALA A 141 0.57 -3.00 -8.18
C ALA A 141 0.61 -4.34 -8.94
N GLY A 142 -0.29 -4.53 -9.89
CA GLY A 142 -0.27 -5.70 -10.78
C GLY A 142 0.86 -5.71 -11.82
N TYR A 143 1.62 -4.59 -11.98
CA TYR A 143 2.85 -4.59 -12.78
C TYR A 143 4.00 -5.13 -11.92
N LEU A 144 4.22 -6.42 -12.03
CA LEU A 144 5.22 -7.16 -11.28
C LEU A 144 6.22 -7.80 -12.22
N SER A 145 7.52 -7.70 -11.92
CA SER A 145 8.54 -8.55 -12.51
C SER A 145 8.34 -10.00 -12.08
N ASP A 146 8.99 -10.93 -12.73
CA ASP A 146 8.91 -12.34 -12.34
C ASP A 146 9.50 -12.58 -10.94
N GLU A 147 10.57 -11.87 -10.56
CA GLU A 147 11.15 -11.90 -9.22
C GLU A 147 10.17 -11.37 -8.15
N GLU A 148 9.46 -10.29 -8.43
CA GLU A 148 8.44 -9.73 -7.52
C GLU A 148 7.23 -10.67 -7.38
N LYS A 149 6.80 -11.32 -8.48
CA LYS A 149 5.77 -12.36 -8.45
C LYS A 149 6.20 -13.56 -7.60
N ASP A 150 7.44 -14.00 -7.74
CA ASP A 150 7.99 -15.13 -6.98
C ASP A 150 8.08 -14.78 -5.49
N ALA A 151 8.54 -13.57 -5.14
CA ALA A 151 8.60 -13.09 -3.76
C ALA A 151 7.21 -13.03 -3.11
N LEU A 152 6.24 -12.39 -3.77
CA LEU A 152 4.86 -12.33 -3.30
C LEU A 152 4.19 -13.72 -3.28
N GLY A 153 4.40 -14.53 -4.31
CA GLY A 153 3.86 -15.88 -4.37
C GLY A 153 4.37 -16.76 -3.24
N THR A 154 5.66 -16.69 -2.92
CA THR A 154 6.27 -17.42 -1.79
C THR A 154 5.70 -16.93 -0.47
N TYR A 155 5.57 -15.61 -0.30
CA TYR A 155 4.96 -14.99 0.87
C TYR A 155 3.52 -15.48 1.10
N ILE A 156 2.69 -15.46 0.05
CA ILE A 156 1.29 -15.90 0.13
C ILE A 156 1.20 -17.41 0.38
N LYS A 157 2.05 -18.21 -0.27
CA LYS A 157 2.09 -19.68 -0.06
C LYS A 157 2.40 -20.08 1.38
N ARG A 158 3.16 -19.29 2.13
CA ARG A 158 3.35 -19.54 3.57
C ARG A 158 2.19 -19.02 4.45
N GLY A 159 1.12 -18.53 3.82
CA GLY A 159 -0.07 -18.05 4.51
C GLY A 159 -0.03 -16.56 4.88
N GLY A 160 0.82 -15.76 4.26
CA GLY A 160 0.92 -14.32 4.48
C GLY A 160 -0.36 -13.57 4.13
N GLY A 161 -0.67 -12.51 4.87
CA GLY A 161 -1.86 -11.68 4.68
C GLY A 161 -1.64 -10.50 3.73
N LEU A 162 -2.61 -10.18 2.88
CA LEU A 162 -2.59 -8.99 2.03
C LEU A 162 -3.66 -7.99 2.43
N VAL A 163 -3.32 -6.70 2.32
CA VAL A 163 -4.29 -5.60 2.32
C VAL A 163 -4.05 -4.79 1.05
N SER A 164 -5.05 -4.71 0.18
CA SER A 164 -4.95 -4.02 -1.10
C SER A 164 -5.88 -2.81 -1.11
N ILE A 165 -5.33 -1.65 -1.42
CA ILE A 165 -6.05 -0.38 -1.35
C ILE A 165 -6.03 0.31 -2.72
N HIS A 166 -7.20 0.68 -3.21
CA HIS A 166 -7.43 1.51 -4.38
C HIS A 166 -6.75 0.93 -5.64
N ASP A 167 -5.99 1.75 -6.34
CA ASP A 167 -5.31 1.44 -7.61
C ASP A 167 -4.27 0.31 -7.51
N SER A 168 -3.98 -0.18 -6.31
CA SER A 168 -3.19 -1.39 -6.16
C SER A 168 -3.82 -2.62 -6.83
N LEU A 169 -5.14 -2.55 -7.08
CA LEU A 169 -5.89 -3.58 -7.81
C LEU A 169 -5.65 -3.58 -9.33
N CYS A 170 -4.96 -2.56 -9.85
CA CYS A 170 -4.76 -2.40 -11.30
C CYS A 170 -3.49 -3.10 -11.79
N GLY A 171 -3.55 -3.63 -12.99
CA GLY A 171 -2.40 -4.25 -13.63
C GLY A 171 -2.69 -4.77 -15.05
N PRO A 172 -1.67 -5.30 -15.75
CA PRO A 172 -1.81 -5.80 -17.11
C PRO A 172 -2.53 -7.15 -17.16
N ASP A 173 -2.42 -7.95 -16.10
CA ASP A 173 -3.05 -9.26 -15.94
C ASP A 173 -3.96 -9.28 -14.70
N PRO A 174 -5.21 -8.80 -14.83
CA PRO A 174 -6.13 -8.77 -13.71
C PRO A 174 -6.55 -10.18 -13.26
N ALA A 175 -6.51 -11.18 -14.14
CA ALA A 175 -6.85 -12.55 -13.77
C ALA A 175 -5.83 -13.13 -12.77
N TYR A 176 -4.53 -12.91 -13.02
CA TYR A 176 -3.48 -13.29 -12.08
C TYR A 176 -3.64 -12.54 -10.75
N PHE A 177 -3.76 -11.22 -10.79
CA PHE A 177 -3.80 -10.42 -9.56
C PHE A 177 -5.06 -10.71 -8.73
N ALA A 178 -6.19 -11.01 -9.39
CA ALA A 178 -7.41 -11.46 -8.72
C ALA A 178 -7.21 -12.76 -7.91
N THR A 179 -6.31 -13.66 -8.35
CA THR A 179 -5.99 -14.85 -7.54
C THR A 179 -5.35 -14.52 -6.20
N LEU A 180 -4.75 -13.34 -6.05
CA LEU A 180 -4.08 -12.89 -4.83
C LEU A 180 -5.01 -12.10 -3.90
N VAL A 181 -5.93 -11.28 -4.47
CA VAL A 181 -6.74 -10.33 -3.72
C VAL A 181 -8.26 -10.46 -3.93
N GLY A 182 -8.70 -11.43 -4.72
CA GLY A 182 -10.10 -11.74 -4.96
C GLY A 182 -10.74 -11.00 -6.13
N GLY A 183 -10.30 -9.78 -6.42
CA GLY A 183 -10.79 -8.98 -7.54
C GLY A 183 -9.73 -7.98 -8.01
N ALA A 184 -9.64 -7.76 -9.32
CA ALA A 184 -8.65 -6.86 -9.91
C ALA A 184 -9.21 -6.14 -11.15
N LYS A 185 -8.56 -5.06 -11.55
CA LYS A 185 -8.93 -4.24 -12.71
C LYS A 185 -7.79 -4.22 -13.73
N LYS A 186 -8.15 -4.28 -15.01
CA LYS A 186 -7.16 -4.13 -16.07
C LYS A 186 -6.73 -2.67 -16.21
N HIS A 187 -5.43 -2.43 -16.20
CA HIS A 187 -4.88 -1.11 -16.46
C HIS A 187 -5.24 -0.62 -17.88
N GLY A 188 -5.47 0.69 -18.01
CA GLY A 188 -5.77 1.32 -19.29
C GLY A 188 -7.23 1.22 -19.74
N GLU A 189 -8.06 0.41 -19.09
CA GLU A 189 -9.50 0.38 -19.31
C GLU A 189 -10.22 1.37 -18.38
N VAL A 190 -11.17 2.13 -18.93
CA VAL A 190 -12.02 3.05 -18.14
C VAL A 190 -13.10 2.22 -17.45
N ASN A 191 -12.75 1.64 -16.32
CA ASN A 191 -13.63 0.89 -15.43
C ASN A 191 -13.66 1.55 -14.03
N TYR A 192 -13.75 2.88 -13.99
CA TYR A 192 -13.77 3.69 -12.78
C TYR A 192 -14.64 4.94 -12.95
N THR A 193 -15.14 5.48 -11.86
CA THR A 193 -15.74 6.82 -11.85
C THR A 193 -14.64 7.87 -11.68
N LEU A 194 -14.83 9.06 -12.22
CA LEU A 194 -14.08 10.22 -11.73
C LEU A 194 -14.61 10.59 -10.35
N GLY A 195 -13.82 11.38 -9.57
CA GLY A 195 -14.16 11.77 -8.21
C GLY A 195 -15.61 12.19 -8.05
N ALA A 196 -16.32 11.50 -7.19
CA ALA A 196 -17.75 11.67 -6.95
C ALA A 196 -18.14 11.26 -5.51
N PRO A 197 -19.32 11.66 -5.02
CA PRO A 197 -19.88 11.06 -3.80
C PRO A 197 -20.11 9.56 -4.00
N ILE A 198 -19.49 8.76 -3.14
CA ILE A 198 -19.57 7.30 -3.12
C ILE A 198 -20.33 6.89 -1.85
N PRO A 199 -21.63 6.58 -1.95
CA PRO A 199 -22.41 6.10 -0.81
C PRO A 199 -22.13 4.62 -0.58
N TYR A 200 -21.63 4.26 0.60
CA TYR A 200 -21.52 2.86 1.01
C TYR A 200 -22.84 2.29 1.48
N THR A 201 -23.11 1.05 1.08
CA THR A 201 -24.07 0.17 1.72
C THR A 201 -23.30 -0.98 2.35
N VAL A 202 -23.27 -1.02 3.68
CA VAL A 202 -22.69 -2.16 4.41
C VAL A 202 -23.65 -3.34 4.27
N VAL A 203 -23.21 -4.41 3.61
CA VAL A 203 -24.06 -5.57 3.32
C VAL A 203 -23.89 -6.68 4.35
N ASP A 204 -22.74 -6.77 5.01
CA ASP A 204 -22.51 -7.67 6.14
C ASP A 204 -22.24 -6.87 7.42
N THR A 205 -23.31 -6.43 8.06
CA THR A 205 -23.25 -5.66 9.32
C THR A 205 -22.83 -6.51 10.53
N ALA A 206 -22.87 -7.85 10.42
CA ALA A 206 -22.46 -8.77 11.46
C ALA A 206 -20.95 -9.06 11.43
N ASN A 207 -20.29 -8.76 10.32
CA ASN A 207 -18.87 -8.98 10.18
C ASN A 207 -18.08 -8.07 11.13
N PRO A 208 -17.17 -8.60 11.96
CA PRO A 208 -16.47 -7.81 12.97
C PRO A 208 -15.55 -6.73 12.36
N ILE A 209 -15.08 -6.88 11.12
CA ILE A 209 -14.33 -5.83 10.41
C ILE A 209 -15.19 -4.58 10.26
N MET A 210 -16.49 -4.75 10.01
CA MET A 210 -17.43 -3.66 9.73
C MET A 210 -18.07 -3.08 11.00
N LYS A 211 -17.70 -3.53 12.20
CA LYS A 211 -18.29 -3.13 13.50
C LYS A 211 -18.41 -1.60 13.70
N SER A 212 -17.49 -0.81 13.17
CA SER A 212 -17.52 0.66 13.27
C SER A 212 -18.05 1.35 12.01
N MET A 213 -18.37 0.58 10.96
CA MET A 213 -18.87 1.12 9.71
C MET A 213 -20.38 1.26 9.73
N SER A 214 -20.85 2.40 9.30
CA SER A 214 -22.24 2.64 8.92
C SER A 214 -22.31 2.96 7.42
N ASN A 215 -23.53 3.14 6.92
CA ASN A 215 -23.72 3.66 5.57
C ASN A 215 -23.27 5.13 5.53
N ILE A 216 -22.05 5.38 5.08
CA ILE A 216 -21.47 6.73 4.92
C ILE A 216 -21.31 7.04 3.44
N THR A 217 -21.17 8.31 3.14
CA THR A 217 -20.78 8.79 1.80
C THR A 217 -19.43 9.47 1.90
N ILE A 218 -18.49 9.07 1.07
CA ILE A 218 -17.20 9.73 0.92
C ILE A 218 -17.07 10.29 -0.50
N PHE A 219 -16.18 11.25 -0.71
CA PHE A 219 -15.81 11.71 -2.05
C PHE A 219 -14.58 10.92 -2.48
N ASP A 220 -14.71 10.11 -3.53
CA ASP A 220 -13.63 9.24 -4.04
C ASP A 220 -13.97 8.74 -5.45
N GLU A 221 -13.27 7.71 -5.91
CA GLU A 221 -13.58 6.93 -7.11
C GLU A 221 -14.22 5.60 -6.74
N ALA A 222 -15.05 5.05 -7.62
CA ALA A 222 -15.53 3.69 -7.52
C ALA A 222 -15.13 2.91 -8.77
N PHE A 223 -14.60 1.70 -8.60
CA PHE A 223 -14.30 0.81 -9.70
C PHE A 223 -15.49 -0.13 -9.97
N TYR A 224 -15.64 -0.47 -11.23
CA TYR A 224 -16.65 -1.40 -11.71
C TYR A 224 -16.05 -2.32 -12.79
N ASN A 225 -16.83 -3.28 -13.28
CA ASN A 225 -16.40 -4.25 -14.28
C ASN A 225 -15.08 -4.95 -13.92
N MET A 226 -15.00 -5.40 -12.66
CA MET A 226 -13.81 -6.06 -12.12
C MET A 226 -13.68 -7.49 -12.64
N THR A 227 -12.44 -7.95 -12.81
CA THR A 227 -12.12 -9.37 -12.98
C THR A 227 -12.04 -10.02 -11.60
N TRP A 228 -12.91 -10.99 -11.35
CA TRP A 228 -12.98 -11.70 -10.07
C TRP A 228 -12.22 -13.02 -10.11
N ALA A 229 -11.68 -13.42 -8.97
CA ALA A 229 -11.13 -14.76 -8.80
C ALA A 229 -12.22 -15.82 -9.07
N GLN A 230 -11.83 -16.91 -9.69
CA GLN A 230 -12.72 -18.05 -9.99
C GLN A 230 -13.16 -18.83 -8.72
N ASN A 231 -12.69 -18.41 -7.55
CA ASN A 231 -12.96 -19.04 -6.27
C ASN A 231 -14.14 -18.32 -5.57
N PRO A 232 -15.14 -19.04 -5.05
CA PRO A 232 -16.30 -18.46 -4.37
C PRO A 232 -15.98 -17.82 -3.01
N SER A 233 -14.73 -17.84 -2.54
CA SER A 233 -14.34 -17.34 -1.21
C SER A 233 -14.20 -15.82 -1.12
N VAL A 234 -14.60 -15.07 -2.15
CA VAL A 234 -14.72 -13.60 -2.05
C VAL A 234 -15.99 -13.27 -1.29
N HIS A 235 -15.84 -12.63 -0.13
CA HIS A 235 -16.95 -12.23 0.73
C HIS A 235 -17.10 -10.71 0.74
N ILE A 236 -18.21 -10.21 0.21
CA ILE A 236 -18.47 -8.79 0.06
C ILE A 236 -18.95 -8.21 1.38
N LEU A 237 -18.29 -7.15 1.85
CA LEU A 237 -18.62 -6.44 3.10
C LEU A 237 -19.41 -5.15 2.85
N ALA A 238 -19.10 -4.43 1.77
CA ALA A 238 -19.84 -3.24 1.37
C ALA A 238 -19.90 -3.07 -0.14
N THR A 239 -20.96 -2.44 -0.60
CA THR A 239 -21.19 -2.08 -2.00
C THR A 239 -21.42 -0.58 -2.13
N THR A 240 -21.38 -0.09 -3.37
CA THR A 240 -21.90 1.23 -3.75
C THR A 240 -22.77 1.13 -4.99
N VAL A 241 -23.55 2.17 -5.22
CA VAL A 241 -24.22 2.40 -6.51
C VAL A 241 -23.32 3.31 -7.35
N ILE A 242 -22.96 2.87 -8.55
CA ILE A 242 -22.11 3.66 -9.44
C ILE A 242 -22.77 5.02 -9.73
N PRO A 243 -22.11 6.14 -9.38
CA PRO A 243 -22.66 7.48 -9.61
C PRO A 243 -22.72 7.84 -11.10
N GLY A 244 -23.57 8.79 -11.42
CA GLY A 244 -23.78 9.23 -12.81
C GLY A 244 -22.70 10.17 -13.34
N THR A 245 -21.43 9.80 -13.24
CA THR A 245 -20.31 10.53 -13.83
C THR A 245 -20.17 10.19 -15.33
N PRO A 246 -19.55 11.05 -16.14
CA PRO A 246 -19.32 10.72 -17.56
C PRO A 246 -18.53 9.42 -17.76
N SER A 247 -17.58 9.11 -16.89
CA SER A 247 -16.77 7.89 -16.93
C SER A 247 -17.56 6.62 -16.59
N ALA A 248 -18.68 6.73 -15.86
CA ALA A 248 -19.52 5.59 -15.53
C ALA A 248 -20.22 4.97 -16.77
N GLY A 249 -20.48 5.77 -17.79
CA GLY A 249 -21.12 5.29 -19.03
C GLY A 249 -22.42 4.52 -18.76
N ALA A 250 -22.52 3.31 -19.31
CA ALA A 250 -23.66 2.42 -19.13
C ALA A 250 -23.75 1.80 -17.72
N HIS A 251 -22.69 1.86 -16.93
CA HIS A 251 -22.61 1.27 -15.59
C HIS A 251 -23.26 2.12 -14.50
N LYS A 252 -23.70 3.34 -14.84
CA LYS A 252 -24.45 4.20 -13.92
C LYS A 252 -25.63 3.43 -13.29
N GLY A 253 -25.67 3.44 -11.97
CA GLY A 253 -26.73 2.78 -11.20
C GLY A 253 -26.46 1.31 -10.90
N GLU A 254 -25.40 0.71 -11.41
CA GLU A 254 -25.00 -0.64 -11.02
C GLU A 254 -24.57 -0.66 -9.54
N VAL A 255 -24.94 -1.74 -8.86
CA VAL A 255 -24.46 -2.02 -7.50
C VAL A 255 -23.20 -2.85 -7.59
N VAL A 256 -22.10 -2.33 -7.08
CA VAL A 256 -20.77 -2.95 -7.21
C VAL A 256 -20.06 -3.07 -5.87
N PRO A 257 -19.31 -4.15 -5.64
CA PRO A 257 -18.48 -4.33 -4.44
C PRO A 257 -17.43 -3.24 -4.31
N GLN A 258 -17.17 -2.78 -3.07
CA GLN A 258 -16.15 -1.78 -2.75
C GLN A 258 -15.24 -2.22 -1.61
N ILE A 259 -15.73 -3.10 -0.73
CA ILE A 259 -14.98 -3.66 0.38
C ILE A 259 -15.25 -5.15 0.42
N TRP A 260 -14.19 -5.96 0.50
CA TRP A 260 -14.34 -7.41 0.60
C TRP A 260 -13.18 -8.07 1.32
N THR A 261 -13.41 -9.29 1.74
CA THR A 261 -12.40 -10.24 2.19
C THR A 261 -12.29 -11.39 1.21
N TYR A 262 -11.11 -11.98 1.14
CA TYR A 262 -10.83 -13.12 0.28
C TYR A 262 -9.95 -14.13 1.03
N GLU A 263 -10.48 -15.35 1.22
CA GLU A 263 -9.71 -16.47 1.77
C GLU A 263 -9.34 -17.42 0.63
N HIS A 264 -8.09 -17.76 0.50
CA HIS A 264 -7.62 -18.60 -0.59
C HIS A 264 -6.36 -19.38 -0.22
N THR A 265 -6.07 -20.39 -1.03
CA THR A 265 -4.84 -21.17 -0.92
C THR A 265 -4.23 -21.30 -2.30
N LEU A 266 -3.02 -20.78 -2.49
CA LEU A 266 -2.27 -21.00 -3.72
C LEU A 266 -1.82 -22.45 -3.81
N PRO A 267 -1.65 -23.02 -5.00
CA PRO A 267 -1.21 -24.41 -5.17
C PRO A 267 0.07 -24.71 -4.37
N GLY A 268 -0.03 -25.71 -3.48
CA GLY A 268 1.09 -26.14 -2.61
C GLY A 268 1.40 -25.19 -1.45
N GLY A 269 0.47 -24.29 -1.11
CA GLY A 269 0.62 -23.33 -0.02
C GLY A 269 -0.35 -23.55 1.13
N GLU A 270 -0.24 -22.68 2.13
CA GLU A 270 -1.10 -22.57 3.29
C GLU A 270 -2.26 -21.60 3.02
N PRO A 271 -3.37 -21.65 3.78
CA PRO A 271 -4.44 -20.70 3.67
C PRO A 271 -3.96 -19.27 3.91
N ALA A 272 -4.22 -18.37 2.98
CA ALA A 272 -3.91 -16.95 3.02
C ALA A 272 -5.20 -16.12 3.03
N ARG A 273 -5.09 -14.84 3.43
CA ARG A 273 -6.19 -13.89 3.51
C ARG A 273 -5.85 -12.59 2.83
N ALA A 274 -6.79 -12.03 2.08
CA ALA A 274 -6.70 -10.67 1.58
C ALA A 274 -7.91 -9.85 2.02
N PHE A 275 -7.65 -8.65 2.51
CA PHE A 275 -8.66 -7.61 2.76
C PHE A 275 -8.50 -6.50 1.74
N VAL A 276 -9.60 -6.04 1.16
CA VAL A 276 -9.57 -5.03 0.11
C VAL A 276 -10.52 -3.88 0.43
N TRP A 277 -10.00 -2.68 0.30
CA TRP A 277 -10.76 -1.44 0.27
C TRP A 277 -10.47 -0.70 -1.04
N MET A 278 -11.49 -0.53 -1.85
CA MET A 278 -11.34 -0.05 -3.23
C MET A 278 -11.08 1.45 -3.35
N GLN A 279 -11.48 2.24 -2.35
CA GLN A 279 -11.24 3.69 -2.33
C GLN A 279 -9.86 4.02 -1.79
N GLY A 280 -9.49 5.30 -1.84
CA GLY A 280 -8.20 5.81 -1.42
C GLY A 280 -7.54 6.70 -2.48
N HIS A 281 -8.29 7.07 -3.54
CA HIS A 281 -7.85 8.11 -4.47
C HIS A 281 -7.66 9.43 -3.73
N GLU A 282 -8.66 9.83 -2.95
CA GLU A 282 -8.62 11.02 -2.11
C GLU A 282 -8.02 10.68 -0.74
N TYR A 283 -6.82 11.18 -0.48
CA TYR A 283 -6.07 10.86 0.74
C TYR A 283 -6.80 11.28 2.04
N ALA A 284 -7.60 12.33 1.97
CA ALA A 284 -8.39 12.82 3.10
C ALA A 284 -9.31 11.74 3.71
N ASN A 285 -9.73 10.74 2.93
CA ASN A 285 -10.57 9.66 3.41
C ASN A 285 -9.89 8.78 4.46
N PHE A 286 -8.55 8.69 4.46
CA PHE A 286 -7.80 7.99 5.51
C PHE A 286 -7.92 8.66 6.89
N GLY A 287 -8.33 9.94 6.94
CA GLY A 287 -8.64 10.66 8.18
C GLY A 287 -10.03 10.34 8.75
N ASN A 288 -10.90 9.63 8.05
CA ASN A 288 -12.21 9.26 8.54
C ASN A 288 -12.09 8.15 9.59
N TYR A 289 -12.60 8.41 10.80
CA TYR A 289 -12.51 7.48 11.92
C TYR A 289 -13.08 6.08 11.61
N GLN A 290 -14.24 6.01 10.95
CA GLN A 290 -14.87 4.71 10.61
C GLN A 290 -13.98 3.91 9.64
N ILE A 291 -13.38 4.60 8.66
CA ILE A 291 -12.45 3.98 7.70
C ILE A 291 -11.18 3.51 8.39
N GLN A 292 -10.60 4.32 9.28
CA GLN A 292 -9.41 3.90 10.05
C GLN A 292 -9.69 2.64 10.88
N GLN A 293 -10.81 2.62 11.60
CA GLN A 293 -11.19 1.46 12.40
C GLN A 293 -11.42 0.21 11.56
N MET A 294 -12.04 0.36 10.39
CA MET A 294 -12.24 -0.73 9.42
C MET A 294 -10.90 -1.23 8.88
N LEU A 295 -9.99 -0.34 8.50
CA LEU A 295 -8.66 -0.70 7.99
C LEU A 295 -7.84 -1.43 9.06
N LEU A 296 -7.79 -0.94 10.31
CA LEU A 296 -7.10 -1.61 11.41
C LEU A 296 -7.63 -3.03 11.64
N ARG A 297 -8.96 -3.22 11.59
CA ARG A 297 -9.58 -4.54 11.71
C ARG A 297 -9.31 -5.43 10.51
N GLY A 298 -9.38 -4.89 9.30
CA GLY A 298 -9.05 -5.61 8.08
C GLY A 298 -7.60 -6.08 8.04
N ILE A 299 -6.67 -5.24 8.52
CA ILE A 299 -5.25 -5.57 8.66
C ILE A 299 -5.06 -6.71 9.69
N ALA A 300 -5.66 -6.60 10.87
CA ALA A 300 -5.57 -7.64 11.89
C ALA A 300 -6.15 -8.97 11.38
N TRP A 301 -7.31 -8.92 10.71
CA TRP A 301 -7.93 -10.11 10.11
C TRP A 301 -7.06 -10.76 9.03
N ALA A 302 -6.46 -9.95 8.14
CA ALA A 302 -5.55 -10.46 7.10
C ALA A 302 -4.33 -11.15 7.72
N GLY A 303 -3.79 -10.61 8.81
CA GLY A 303 -2.71 -11.20 9.60
C GLY A 303 -3.12 -12.36 10.51
N LYS A 304 -4.37 -12.86 10.39
CA LYS A 304 -4.91 -13.98 11.19
C LYS A 304 -4.87 -13.73 12.71
N LYS A 305 -4.91 -12.46 13.10
CA LYS A 305 -5.04 -12.05 14.50
C LYS A 305 -6.52 -11.81 14.86
N PRO A 306 -6.88 -11.80 16.16
CA PRO A 306 -8.19 -11.29 16.56
C PRO A 306 -8.45 -9.91 15.95
N VAL A 307 -9.66 -9.69 15.43
CA VAL A 307 -9.96 -8.54 14.56
C VAL A 307 -9.70 -7.19 15.26
N ASP A 308 -9.98 -7.11 16.54
CA ASP A 308 -9.76 -5.87 17.34
C ASP A 308 -8.32 -5.74 17.89
N THR A 309 -7.37 -6.63 17.53
CA THR A 309 -5.99 -6.60 18.06
C THR A 309 -5.31 -5.24 17.96
N LEU A 310 -5.44 -4.58 16.80
CA LEU A 310 -4.86 -3.25 16.59
C LEU A 310 -5.74 -2.15 17.21
N VAL A 311 -7.06 -2.31 17.18
CA VAL A 311 -8.01 -1.30 17.68
C VAL A 311 -7.97 -1.18 19.20
N ASP A 312 -7.90 -2.31 19.88
CA ASP A 312 -7.95 -2.39 21.36
C ASP A 312 -6.54 -2.35 22.00
N TYR A 313 -5.49 -2.15 21.21
CA TYR A 313 -4.14 -2.09 21.73
C TYR A 313 -3.96 -0.95 22.74
N VAL A 314 -3.48 -1.30 23.91
CA VAL A 314 -3.10 -0.35 24.96
C VAL A 314 -1.59 -0.49 25.18
N PRO A 315 -0.79 0.57 24.93
CA PRO A 315 0.63 0.53 25.21
C PRO A 315 0.89 0.15 26.65
N SER A 316 1.72 -0.86 26.88
CA SER A 316 2.18 -1.19 28.24
C SER A 316 2.93 0.04 28.79
N GLN A 317 2.43 0.62 29.88
CA GLN A 317 3.14 1.67 30.58
C GLN A 317 4.54 1.10 30.95
N PRO A 318 5.63 1.82 30.65
CA PRO A 318 6.94 1.39 31.11
C PRO A 318 6.85 1.24 32.65
N SER A 319 7.16 0.04 33.15
CA SER A 319 7.25 -0.20 34.58
C SER A 319 8.11 0.91 35.19
N ARG A 320 7.52 1.80 35.97
CA ARG A 320 8.28 2.73 36.78
C ARG A 320 9.01 1.86 37.80
N THR A 321 10.20 1.35 37.45
CA THR A 321 11.13 0.85 38.44
C THR A 321 11.40 2.02 39.36
N GLN A 322 10.88 1.93 40.56
CA GLN A 322 11.23 2.90 41.62
C GLN A 322 12.77 2.95 41.68
N PRO A 323 13.36 4.15 41.67
CA PRO A 323 14.79 4.25 41.88
C PRO A 323 15.12 3.56 43.23
N PRO A 324 16.23 2.83 43.30
CA PRO A 324 16.63 2.17 44.57
C PRO A 324 16.64 3.21 45.68
N ALA A 325 16.02 2.86 46.82
CA ALA A 325 15.98 3.71 47.98
C ALA A 325 17.41 4.11 48.33
N VAL A 326 17.74 5.39 48.30
CA VAL A 326 19.00 5.93 48.73
C VAL A 326 18.97 5.82 50.25
N ASN A 327 19.62 4.80 50.79
CA ASN A 327 19.88 4.72 52.22
C ASN A 327 20.75 5.92 52.64
N LYS A 328 20.18 6.80 53.47
CA LYS A 328 20.89 7.91 54.11
C LYS A 328 21.75 7.41 55.23
#